data_927a0c50524831f77e0256b1f58e1f3e
#
_entry.id   927a0c50524831f77e0256b1f58e1f3e
#
_cell.length_a   1.000
_cell.length_b   1.000
_cell.length_c   1.000
_cell.angle_alpha   90.00
_cell.angle_beta   90.00
_cell.angle_gamma   90.00
#
_symmetry.space_group_name_H-M   'P 1'
#
loop_
_entity.id
_entity.type
_entity.pdbx_description
1 polymer ?
#
loop_
_entity_poly.entity_id
_entity_poly.type
_entity_poly.pdbx_seq_one_letter_code
_entity_poly.pdbx_strand_id
1 'polypeptide(L)'
;MKPQHPHPSITRIALLLAWAILGSASASAQMNDANLAPAFANDLPARFTCEKLRLIPIVGNASYEKAYQDIGEYVPMNKALQDGRLKIKEQEGGATVNTLQAVNTSKDTIYLMQGEVVVGGKQDRMLAQDVIVPPGATINIGAFCVEHGRWQAGSTGHEFKGTIGVVGQQARKAAAVEKEQTRVWEEVAKDIK
;
A
#
# COMPACT_ATOMS: atom_id res chain seq x y z
N MET A 1 73.17 18.32 -10.36
CA MET A 1 72.20 17.72 -9.41
C MET A 1 70.84 17.76 -10.03
N LYS A 2 70.31 16.64 -10.51
CA LYS A 2 68.92 16.55 -11.04
C LYS A 2 68.01 16.05 -9.93
N PRO A 3 66.83 16.61 -9.73
CA PRO A 3 65.85 16.10 -8.75
C PRO A 3 65.20 14.83 -9.28
N GLN A 4 65.19 13.78 -8.45
CA GLN A 4 64.45 12.54 -8.71
C GLN A 4 62.97 12.76 -8.35
N HIS A 5 62.08 12.40 -9.28
CA HIS A 5 60.66 12.32 -9.04
C HIS A 5 60.33 11.00 -8.35
N PRO A 6 59.51 11.01 -7.30
CA PRO A 6 59.08 9.73 -6.68
C PRO A 6 58.00 9.04 -7.55
N HIS A 7 58.21 7.78 -7.83
CA HIS A 7 57.23 6.91 -8.47
C HIS A 7 56.03 6.67 -7.53
N PRO A 8 54.78 6.67 -8.01
CA PRO A 8 53.61 6.36 -7.20
C PRO A 8 53.63 4.87 -6.83
N SER A 9 53.48 4.60 -5.54
CA SER A 9 53.53 3.25 -5.00
C SER A 9 52.33 2.42 -5.47
N ILE A 10 52.63 1.20 -5.93
CA ILE A 10 51.69 0.16 -6.43
C ILE A 10 50.61 -0.18 -5.40
N THR A 11 50.82 0.13 -4.14
CA THR A 11 49.90 -0.15 -3.02
C THR A 11 48.63 0.67 -3.05
N ARG A 12 48.57 1.81 -3.74
CA ARG A 12 47.36 2.64 -3.84
C ARG A 12 46.39 2.21 -4.92
N ILE A 13 46.85 1.43 -5.91
CA ILE A 13 45.98 0.94 -7.01
C ILE A 13 45.19 -0.30 -6.56
N ALA A 14 45.76 -1.11 -5.65
CA ALA A 14 45.08 -2.30 -5.14
C ALA A 14 43.90 -1.99 -4.22
N LEU A 15 43.85 -0.83 -3.52
CA LEU A 15 42.76 -0.45 -2.66
C LEU A 15 41.54 0.12 -3.42
N LEU A 16 41.75 0.65 -4.63
CA LEU A 16 40.61 1.19 -5.44
C LEU A 16 39.89 0.09 -6.22
N LEU A 17 40.53 -1.05 -6.47
CA LEU A 17 39.90 -2.21 -7.12
C LEU A 17 39.08 -3.08 -6.15
N ALA A 18 39.37 -3.04 -4.86
CA ALA A 18 38.60 -3.78 -3.84
C ALA A 18 37.23 -3.16 -3.53
N TRP A 19 37.01 -1.88 -3.83
CA TRP A 19 35.72 -1.19 -3.61
C TRP A 19 34.73 -1.38 -4.76
N ALA A 20 35.18 -1.82 -5.91
CA ALA A 20 34.32 -2.04 -7.09
C ALA A 20 33.58 -3.39 -7.10
N ILE A 21 33.89 -4.29 -6.16
CA ILE A 21 33.28 -5.64 -6.11
C ILE A 21 32.17 -5.76 -5.06
N LEU A 22 31.95 -4.76 -4.22
CA LEU A 22 30.91 -4.75 -3.19
C LEU A 22 29.58 -4.10 -3.62
N GLY A 23 29.41 -3.82 -4.89
CA GLY A 23 28.26 -3.05 -5.44
C GLY A 23 27.24 -3.84 -6.23
N SER A 24 27.11 -5.17 -6.05
CA SER A 24 26.08 -5.94 -6.78
C SER A 24 25.37 -6.96 -5.90
N ALA A 25 24.82 -6.50 -4.79
CA ALA A 25 23.88 -7.30 -4.02
C ALA A 25 22.60 -6.51 -3.88
N SER A 26 21.80 -6.45 -4.93
CA SER A 26 20.40 -6.11 -4.77
C SER A 26 19.66 -6.14 -6.11
N ALA A 27 19.33 -7.32 -6.56
CA ALA A 27 18.29 -7.46 -7.58
C ALA A 27 17.68 -8.85 -7.48
N SER A 28 16.95 -9.14 -6.40
CA SER A 28 16.25 -10.41 -6.37
C SER A 28 15.02 -10.46 -5.48
N ALA A 29 14.45 -9.31 -5.14
CA ALA A 29 13.16 -9.28 -4.47
C ALA A 29 12.00 -9.11 -5.46
N GLN A 30 12.22 -9.23 -6.76
CA GLN A 30 11.14 -9.14 -7.73
C GLN A 30 10.36 -10.44 -7.77
N MET A 31 9.02 -10.35 -7.62
CA MET A 31 8.11 -11.47 -7.80
C MET A 31 8.12 -11.91 -9.26
N ASN A 32 8.45 -13.18 -9.51
CA ASN A 32 8.49 -13.77 -10.83
C ASN A 32 8.28 -15.30 -10.78
N ASP A 33 8.22 -15.95 -11.93
CA ASP A 33 7.99 -17.38 -12.09
C ASP A 33 9.14 -18.27 -11.55
N ALA A 34 10.31 -17.72 -11.28
CA ALA A 34 11.39 -18.43 -10.64
C ALA A 34 11.25 -18.55 -9.11
N ASN A 35 10.46 -17.67 -8.49
CA ASN A 35 10.29 -17.63 -7.04
C ASN A 35 8.83 -17.74 -6.55
N LEU A 36 7.85 -17.69 -7.47
CA LEU A 36 6.43 -17.85 -7.19
C LEU A 36 5.82 -18.92 -8.10
N ALA A 37 4.90 -19.71 -7.57
CA ALA A 37 4.16 -20.70 -8.35
C ALA A 37 2.73 -20.86 -7.80
N PRO A 38 1.75 -21.25 -8.66
CA PRO A 38 0.45 -21.69 -8.18
C PRO A 38 0.59 -22.90 -7.25
N ALA A 39 -0.09 -22.86 -6.10
CA ALA A 39 -0.04 -23.96 -5.14
C ALA A 39 -0.61 -25.27 -5.71
N PHE A 40 -1.56 -25.16 -6.65
CA PHE A 40 -2.28 -26.29 -7.25
C PHE A 40 -2.35 -26.10 -8.77
N ALA A 41 -1.61 -26.94 -9.48
CA ALA A 41 -1.58 -26.87 -10.95
C ALA A 41 -2.77 -27.64 -11.57
N ASN A 42 -3.17 -28.80 -11.03
CA ASN A 42 -4.13 -29.71 -11.64
C ASN A 42 -5.36 -30.01 -10.77
N ASP A 43 -5.22 -30.06 -9.45
CA ASP A 43 -6.33 -30.36 -8.53
C ASP A 43 -6.47 -29.25 -7.48
N LEU A 44 -7.50 -28.43 -7.65
CA LEU A 44 -7.81 -27.38 -6.69
C LEU A 44 -8.73 -27.95 -5.60
N PRO A 45 -8.32 -27.97 -4.31
CA PRO A 45 -9.17 -28.43 -3.22
C PRO A 45 -10.50 -27.68 -3.17
N ALA A 46 -11.57 -28.38 -2.79
CA ALA A 46 -12.93 -27.84 -2.74
C ALA A 46 -13.05 -26.53 -1.93
N ARG A 47 -12.23 -26.36 -0.87
CA ARG A 47 -12.19 -25.13 -0.06
C ARG A 47 -11.82 -23.87 -0.83
N PHE A 48 -11.19 -23.99 -2.00
CA PHE A 48 -10.80 -22.88 -2.87
C PHE A 48 -11.78 -22.68 -4.05
N THR A 49 -12.90 -23.43 -4.06
CA THR A 49 -13.90 -23.33 -5.12
C THR A 49 -15.26 -23.02 -4.50
N CYS A 50 -15.92 -22.00 -5.02
CA CYS A 50 -17.28 -21.63 -4.66
C CYS A 50 -18.05 -21.33 -5.95
N GLU A 51 -18.99 -22.19 -6.32
CA GLU A 51 -19.76 -22.09 -7.56
C GLU A 51 -18.85 -21.90 -8.80
N LYS A 52 -18.86 -20.69 -9.39
CA LYS A 52 -18.03 -20.32 -10.56
C LYS A 52 -16.71 -19.65 -10.18
N LEU A 53 -16.48 -19.37 -8.89
CA LEU A 53 -15.25 -18.76 -8.40
C LEU A 53 -14.23 -19.82 -8.01
N ARG A 54 -13.00 -19.66 -8.49
CA ARG A 54 -11.83 -20.45 -8.09
C ARG A 54 -10.73 -19.54 -7.58
N LEU A 55 -10.25 -19.80 -6.38
CA LEU A 55 -9.10 -19.10 -5.79
C LEU A 55 -7.86 -19.97 -5.96
N ILE A 56 -6.88 -19.50 -6.69
CA ILE A 56 -5.61 -20.21 -6.89
C ILE A 56 -4.54 -19.49 -6.06
N PRO A 57 -4.11 -20.07 -4.92
CA PRO A 57 -3.05 -19.50 -4.12
C PRO A 57 -1.74 -19.44 -4.90
N ILE A 58 -1.05 -18.33 -4.85
CA ILE A 58 0.33 -18.20 -5.32
C ILE A 58 1.23 -18.32 -4.11
N VAL A 59 2.19 -19.24 -4.15
CA VAL A 59 3.13 -19.49 -3.05
C VAL A 59 4.55 -19.16 -3.47
N GLY A 60 5.30 -18.60 -2.54
CA GLY A 60 6.72 -18.37 -2.67
C GLY A 60 7.53 -19.64 -2.38
N ASN A 61 8.66 -19.78 -3.04
CA ASN A 61 9.65 -20.80 -2.69
C ASN A 61 10.60 -20.27 -1.60
N ALA A 62 11.58 -21.09 -1.18
CA ALA A 62 12.54 -20.73 -0.15
C ALA A 62 13.35 -19.46 -0.48
N SER A 63 13.59 -19.17 -1.77
CA SER A 63 14.27 -17.93 -2.18
C SER A 63 13.40 -16.70 -1.94
N TYR A 64 12.10 -16.80 -2.20
CA TYR A 64 11.11 -15.76 -1.90
C TYR A 64 11.01 -15.53 -0.39
N GLU A 65 10.81 -16.61 0.38
CA GLU A 65 10.70 -16.53 1.85
C GLU A 65 11.94 -15.88 2.47
N LYS A 66 13.14 -16.26 2.01
CA LYS A 66 14.38 -15.66 2.48
C LYS A 66 14.49 -14.17 2.13
N ALA A 67 14.05 -13.76 0.93
CA ALA A 67 14.12 -12.37 0.49
C ALA A 67 13.13 -11.46 1.26
N TYR A 68 12.03 -12.03 1.74
CA TYR A 68 10.95 -11.29 2.38
C TYR A 68 10.76 -11.59 3.87
N GLN A 69 11.65 -12.37 4.48
CA GLN A 69 11.55 -12.75 5.91
C GLN A 69 11.48 -11.57 6.87
N ASP A 70 12.07 -10.44 6.51
CA ASP A 70 12.17 -9.24 7.35
C ASP A 70 11.12 -8.16 7.01
N ILE A 71 10.18 -8.43 6.11
CA ILE A 71 9.12 -7.44 5.78
C ILE A 71 8.22 -7.16 6.97
N GLY A 72 8.08 -8.13 7.87
CA GLY A 72 7.23 -8.04 9.06
C GLY A 72 5.74 -8.25 8.74
N GLU A 73 4.94 -8.16 9.77
CA GLU A 73 3.49 -8.27 9.68
C GLU A 73 2.85 -6.89 9.57
N TYR A 74 1.89 -6.76 8.67
CA TYR A 74 1.09 -5.55 8.54
C TYR A 74 -0.28 -5.76 9.17
N VAL A 75 -0.72 -4.78 9.95
CA VAL A 75 -2.09 -4.76 10.48
C VAL A 75 -3.02 -4.17 9.42
N PRO A 76 -4.05 -4.89 8.96
CA PRO A 76 -5.03 -4.34 8.03
C PRO A 76 -5.80 -3.16 8.62
N MET A 77 -6.22 -2.22 7.76
CA MET A 77 -6.92 -1.00 8.16
C MET A 77 -8.14 -1.26 9.05
N ASN A 78 -9.02 -2.18 8.65
CA ASN A 78 -10.22 -2.51 9.41
C ASN A 78 -9.90 -2.95 10.85
N LYS A 79 -8.91 -3.80 11.02
CA LYS A 79 -8.46 -4.26 12.34
C LYS A 79 -7.85 -3.13 13.15
N ALA A 80 -7.01 -2.30 12.53
CA ALA A 80 -6.38 -1.17 13.18
C ALA A 80 -7.38 -0.12 13.65
N LEU A 81 -8.45 0.14 12.88
CA LEU A 81 -9.56 1.03 13.27
C LEU A 81 -10.34 0.44 14.46
N GLN A 82 -10.70 -0.84 14.40
CA GLN A 82 -11.43 -1.53 15.46
C GLN A 82 -10.67 -1.52 16.79
N ASP A 83 -9.35 -1.72 16.75
CA ASP A 83 -8.49 -1.75 17.93
C ASP A 83 -8.08 -0.35 18.42
N GLY A 84 -8.50 0.72 17.73
CA GLY A 84 -8.11 2.10 18.06
C GLY A 84 -6.64 2.44 17.78
N ARG A 85 -5.92 1.60 17.00
CA ARG A 85 -4.52 1.81 16.61
C ARG A 85 -4.38 2.81 15.47
N LEU A 86 -5.41 2.94 14.66
CA LEU A 86 -5.49 3.88 13.54
C LEU A 86 -6.66 4.83 13.74
N LYS A 87 -6.43 6.09 13.46
CA LYS A 87 -7.48 7.09 13.31
C LYS A 87 -7.42 7.67 11.90
N ILE A 88 -8.57 7.74 11.24
CA ILE A 88 -8.70 8.44 9.97
C ILE A 88 -9.64 9.62 10.21
N LYS A 89 -9.23 10.81 9.77
CA LYS A 89 -10.00 12.04 9.97
C LYS A 89 -9.92 12.96 8.76
N GLU A 90 -10.91 13.85 8.66
CA GLU A 90 -10.86 14.96 7.72
C GLU A 90 -9.69 15.88 8.07
N GLN A 91 -9.07 16.48 7.05
CA GLN A 91 -7.99 17.42 7.25
C GLN A 91 -8.54 18.73 7.84
N GLU A 92 -7.87 19.25 8.87
CA GLU A 92 -8.22 20.54 9.45
C GLU A 92 -7.90 21.67 8.47
N GLY A 93 -8.78 22.67 8.40
CA GLY A 93 -8.59 23.82 7.51
C GLY A 93 -9.32 23.73 6.17
N GLY A 94 -10.08 22.69 5.92
CA GLY A 94 -11.05 22.62 4.79
C GLY A 94 -10.42 22.54 3.40
N ALA A 95 -9.16 22.22 3.28
CA ALA A 95 -8.41 22.48 2.06
C ALA A 95 -8.75 21.56 0.89
N THR A 96 -9.00 20.27 1.09
CA THR A 96 -9.29 19.40 -0.06
C THR A 96 -10.23 18.25 0.31
N VAL A 97 -11.28 18.11 -0.48
CA VAL A 97 -12.27 17.03 -0.37
C VAL A 97 -11.62 15.65 -0.59
N ASN A 98 -10.48 15.62 -1.28
CA ASN A 98 -9.82 14.41 -1.74
C ASN A 98 -8.62 13.99 -0.88
N THR A 99 -8.47 14.57 0.31
CA THR A 99 -7.38 14.22 1.22
C THR A 99 -7.90 14.00 2.63
N LEU A 100 -7.53 12.86 3.20
CA LEU A 100 -7.75 12.52 4.60
C LEU A 100 -6.42 12.44 5.33
N GLN A 101 -6.47 12.42 6.65
CA GLN A 101 -5.31 12.19 7.50
C GLN A 101 -5.43 10.84 8.19
N ALA A 102 -4.41 9.99 8.04
CA ALA A 102 -4.26 8.74 8.76
C ALA A 102 -3.24 8.92 9.88
N VAL A 103 -3.64 8.61 11.11
CA VAL A 103 -2.81 8.71 12.32
C VAL A 103 -2.65 7.32 12.91
N ASN A 104 -1.46 6.76 12.82
CA ASN A 104 -1.11 5.49 13.47
C ASN A 104 -0.58 5.77 14.88
N THR A 105 -1.34 5.38 15.90
CA THR A 105 -0.95 5.58 17.31
C THR A 105 -0.26 4.36 17.91
N SER A 106 -0.02 3.32 17.11
CA SER A 106 0.54 2.05 17.55
C SER A 106 2.04 1.90 17.20
N LYS A 107 2.59 0.77 17.63
CA LYS A 107 3.95 0.33 17.26
C LYS A 107 3.98 -0.57 16.03
N ASP A 108 2.81 -0.88 15.46
CA ASP A 108 2.67 -1.76 14.31
C ASP A 108 2.68 -0.95 13.02
N THR A 109 3.11 -1.57 11.94
CA THR A 109 2.93 -1.03 10.59
C THR A 109 1.51 -1.35 10.11
N ILE A 110 0.77 -0.37 9.63
CA ILE A 110 -0.61 -0.53 9.18
C ILE A 110 -0.67 -0.45 7.66
N TYR A 111 -1.41 -1.38 7.05
CA TYR A 111 -1.67 -1.40 5.61
C TYR A 111 -3.12 -0.97 5.33
N LEU A 112 -3.24 0.01 4.46
CA LEU A 112 -4.50 0.52 3.92
C LEU A 112 -4.59 0.12 2.46
N MET A 113 -5.64 -0.60 2.09
CA MET A 113 -5.80 -1.10 0.72
C MET A 113 -6.60 -0.13 -0.14
N GLN A 114 -6.16 0.04 -1.38
CA GLN A 114 -6.87 0.80 -2.40
C GLN A 114 -8.32 0.31 -2.54
N GLY A 115 -9.25 1.26 -2.56
CA GLY A 115 -10.68 0.96 -2.73
C GLY A 115 -11.41 0.58 -1.45
N GLU A 116 -10.73 0.41 -0.31
CA GLU A 116 -11.43 0.30 0.98
C GLU A 116 -12.22 1.57 1.26
N VAL A 117 -13.43 1.38 1.77
CA VAL A 117 -14.35 2.49 2.09
C VAL A 117 -14.35 2.73 3.59
N VAL A 118 -13.98 3.94 3.99
CA VAL A 118 -14.11 4.43 5.36
C VAL A 118 -15.41 5.20 5.52
N VAL A 119 -16.16 4.90 6.59
CA VAL A 119 -17.48 5.48 6.84
C VAL A 119 -17.45 6.53 7.94
N GLY A 120 -18.16 7.61 7.70
CA GLY A 120 -18.24 8.74 8.61
C GLY A 120 -17.70 10.03 7.99
N GLY A 121 -17.08 10.87 8.82
CA GLY A 121 -16.62 12.16 8.34
C GLY A 121 -17.75 13.02 7.77
N LYS A 122 -17.42 13.89 6.83
CA LYS A 122 -18.42 14.68 6.07
C LYS A 122 -19.15 13.83 5.03
N GLN A 123 -18.51 12.81 4.53
CA GLN A 123 -19.02 11.81 3.58
C GLN A 123 -18.20 10.54 3.69
N ASP A 124 -18.74 9.40 3.28
CA ASP A 124 -17.95 8.17 3.14
C ASP A 124 -16.94 8.32 2.01
N ARG A 125 -15.73 7.76 2.24
CA ARG A 125 -14.60 7.90 1.33
C ARG A 125 -14.02 6.55 0.98
N MET A 126 -13.63 6.36 -0.28
CA MET A 126 -12.76 5.26 -0.68
C MET A 126 -11.30 5.72 -0.76
N LEU A 127 -10.37 4.85 -0.42
CA LEU A 127 -8.95 5.12 -0.56
C LEU A 127 -8.52 5.06 -2.03
N ALA A 128 -7.75 6.07 -2.45
CA ALA A 128 -7.32 6.21 -3.84
C ALA A 128 -6.21 5.22 -4.23
N GLN A 129 -5.40 4.78 -3.27
CA GLN A 129 -4.23 3.92 -3.49
C GLN A 129 -3.87 3.12 -2.24
N ASP A 130 -3.03 2.11 -2.41
CA ASP A 130 -2.43 1.39 -1.29
C ASP A 130 -1.49 2.31 -0.51
N VAL A 131 -1.55 2.22 0.82
CA VAL A 131 -0.74 3.05 1.71
C VAL A 131 -0.23 2.24 2.88
N ILE A 132 1.05 2.39 3.17
CA ILE A 132 1.67 1.88 4.39
C ILE A 132 1.85 3.02 5.38
N VAL A 133 1.30 2.87 6.58
CA VAL A 133 1.42 3.86 7.66
C VAL A 133 2.38 3.32 8.71
N PRO A 134 3.61 3.86 8.79
CA PRO A 134 4.59 3.43 9.77
C PRO A 134 4.12 3.65 11.22
N PRO A 135 4.74 2.98 12.20
CA PRO A 135 4.49 3.19 13.62
C PRO A 135 4.58 4.66 14.03
N GLY A 136 3.58 5.17 14.74
CA GLY A 136 3.54 6.53 15.25
C GLY A 136 3.41 7.63 14.18
N ALA A 137 3.27 7.27 12.91
CA ALA A 137 3.22 8.24 11.81
C ALA A 137 1.83 8.87 11.65
N THR A 138 1.86 10.12 11.19
CA THR A 138 0.69 10.83 10.68
C THR A 138 0.95 11.19 9.23
N ILE A 139 0.12 10.70 8.32
CA ILE A 139 0.29 10.91 6.88
C ILE A 139 -1.01 11.34 6.21
N ASN A 140 -0.88 12.08 5.13
CA ASN A 140 -2.00 12.44 4.28
C ASN A 140 -2.24 11.33 3.25
N ILE A 141 -3.50 10.91 3.08
CA ILE A 141 -3.93 9.86 2.18
C ILE A 141 -4.94 10.39 1.18
N GLY A 142 -4.79 10.00 -0.08
CA GLY A 142 -5.73 10.34 -1.13
C GLY A 142 -7.03 9.55 -0.99
N ALA A 143 -8.16 10.23 -1.16
CA ALA A 143 -9.48 9.62 -1.06
C ALA A 143 -10.47 10.23 -2.05
N PHE A 144 -11.52 9.48 -2.39
CA PHE A 144 -12.63 9.94 -3.23
C PHE A 144 -13.95 9.74 -2.51
N CYS A 145 -14.91 10.65 -2.74
CA CYS A 145 -16.26 10.50 -2.21
C CYS A 145 -16.96 9.33 -2.90
N VAL A 146 -17.61 8.45 -2.14
CA VAL A 146 -18.44 7.36 -2.69
C VAL A 146 -19.91 7.67 -2.69
N GLU A 147 -20.36 8.68 -1.93
CA GLU A 147 -21.74 9.12 -1.86
C GLU A 147 -21.93 10.44 -2.62
N HIS A 148 -22.83 10.42 -3.59
CA HIS A 148 -23.26 11.64 -4.27
C HIS A 148 -24.38 12.33 -3.45
N GLY A 149 -24.10 13.55 -2.99
CA GLY A 149 -25.15 14.40 -2.38
C GLY A 149 -25.19 14.43 -0.85
N ARG A 150 -24.54 13.54 -0.11
CA ARG A 150 -24.41 13.68 1.34
C ARG A 150 -23.17 14.52 1.68
N TRP A 151 -23.42 15.72 2.13
CA TRP A 151 -22.38 16.61 2.64
C TRP A 151 -22.80 17.19 3.99
N GLN A 152 -22.14 16.77 5.06
CA GLN A 152 -22.37 17.35 6.39
C GLN A 152 -21.38 18.49 6.63
N ALA A 153 -21.82 19.72 6.30
CA ALA A 153 -21.06 20.93 6.60
C ALA A 153 -21.10 21.23 8.10
N GLY A 154 -20.00 21.66 8.66
CA GLY A 154 -20.01 22.37 9.95
C GLY A 154 -19.36 21.72 11.13
N SER A 155 -18.68 20.58 11.03
CA SER A 155 -17.86 20.09 12.13
C SER A 155 -16.42 19.86 11.70
N THR A 156 -15.52 20.49 12.41
CA THR A 156 -14.08 20.24 12.37
C THR A 156 -13.78 18.91 13.07
N GLY A 157 -12.90 18.08 12.46
CA GLY A 157 -12.37 16.90 13.15
C GLY A 157 -13.25 15.65 13.08
N HIS A 158 -14.05 15.47 12.06
CA HIS A 158 -14.80 14.23 11.85
C HIS A 158 -13.87 13.04 11.68
N GLU A 159 -13.93 12.12 12.65
CA GLU A 159 -13.28 10.83 12.55
C GLU A 159 -14.14 9.84 11.76
N PHE A 160 -13.50 8.98 11.01
CA PHE A 160 -14.11 7.83 10.37
C PHE A 160 -14.14 6.67 11.37
N LYS A 161 -15.31 6.00 11.48
CA LYS A 161 -15.56 5.05 12.56
C LYS A 161 -15.32 3.57 12.17
N GLY A 162 -15.09 3.31 10.90
CA GLY A 162 -14.91 1.93 10.43
C GLY A 162 -14.88 1.83 8.92
N THR A 163 -14.93 0.60 8.41
CA THR A 163 -14.97 0.29 6.98
C THR A 163 -16.20 -0.55 6.65
N ILE A 164 -16.72 -0.45 5.43
CA ILE A 164 -17.85 -1.25 4.95
C ILE A 164 -17.51 -2.20 3.80
N GLY A 165 -16.26 -2.24 3.38
CA GLY A 165 -15.83 -3.10 2.30
C GLY A 165 -14.94 -2.39 1.29
N VAL A 166 -14.87 -2.97 0.09
CA VAL A 166 -14.04 -2.51 -1.02
C VAL A 166 -14.94 -2.27 -2.23
N VAL A 167 -14.78 -1.14 -2.89
CA VAL A 167 -15.52 -0.84 -4.13
C VAL A 167 -15.05 -1.70 -5.30
N GLY A 168 -15.89 -1.83 -6.32
CA GLY A 168 -15.60 -2.58 -7.53
C GLY A 168 -14.37 -2.09 -8.30
N GLN A 169 -13.88 -2.92 -9.20
CA GLN A 169 -12.66 -2.67 -9.96
C GLN A 169 -12.72 -1.37 -10.77
N GLN A 170 -13.86 -1.06 -11.37
CA GLN A 170 -14.00 0.13 -12.23
C GLN A 170 -13.95 1.42 -11.41
N ALA A 171 -14.58 1.45 -10.24
CA ALA A 171 -14.50 2.58 -9.32
C ALA A 171 -13.06 2.80 -8.81
N ARG A 172 -12.34 1.72 -8.51
CA ARG A 172 -10.90 1.79 -8.14
C ARG A 172 -10.05 2.34 -9.27
N LYS A 173 -10.29 1.92 -10.51
CA LYS A 173 -9.60 2.44 -11.69
C LYS A 173 -9.88 3.93 -11.88
N ALA A 174 -11.14 4.35 -11.78
CA ALA A 174 -11.54 5.76 -11.88
C ALA A 174 -10.80 6.63 -10.84
N ALA A 175 -10.65 6.14 -9.62
CA ALA A 175 -9.94 6.85 -8.55
C ALA A 175 -8.41 6.90 -8.74
N ALA A 176 -7.78 5.76 -9.04
CA ALA A 176 -6.32 5.65 -9.04
C ALA A 176 -5.67 6.11 -10.35
N VAL A 177 -6.32 5.84 -11.48
CA VAL A 177 -5.76 6.08 -12.82
C VAL A 177 -6.34 7.35 -13.44
N GLU A 178 -7.67 7.42 -13.50
CA GLU A 178 -8.37 8.54 -14.14
C GLU A 178 -8.40 9.78 -13.23
N LYS A 179 -8.40 9.58 -11.90
CA LYS A 179 -8.48 10.63 -10.86
C LYS A 179 -9.72 11.51 -11.00
N GLU A 180 -10.82 10.93 -11.45
CA GLU A 180 -12.06 11.61 -11.79
C GLU A 180 -13.19 11.29 -10.82
N GLN A 181 -13.57 12.27 -9.98
CA GLN A 181 -14.61 12.09 -8.96
C GLN A 181 -15.96 11.69 -9.55
N THR A 182 -16.37 12.27 -10.67
CA THR A 182 -17.65 11.95 -11.32
C THR A 182 -17.68 10.49 -11.78
N ARG A 183 -16.57 10.01 -12.35
CA ARG A 183 -16.44 8.61 -12.76
C ARG A 183 -16.51 7.65 -11.56
N VAL A 184 -15.92 8.01 -10.43
CA VAL A 184 -16.04 7.21 -9.20
C VAL A 184 -17.51 7.06 -8.80
N TRP A 185 -18.29 8.14 -8.78
CA TRP A 185 -19.73 8.08 -8.45
C TRP A 185 -20.53 7.21 -9.43
N GLU A 186 -20.28 7.35 -10.74
CA GLU A 186 -20.94 6.56 -11.77
C GLU A 186 -20.67 5.06 -11.61
N GLU A 187 -19.44 4.69 -11.32
CA GLU A 187 -19.07 3.27 -11.15
C GLU A 187 -19.58 2.70 -9.82
N VAL A 188 -19.48 3.44 -8.72
CA VAL A 188 -20.08 3.02 -7.42
C VAL A 188 -21.58 2.83 -7.53
N ALA A 189 -22.30 3.70 -8.27
CA ALA A 189 -23.73 3.56 -8.48
C ALA A 189 -24.12 2.29 -9.27
N LYS A 190 -23.23 1.71 -10.04
CA LYS A 190 -23.44 0.44 -10.74
C LYS A 190 -23.24 -0.76 -9.80
N ASP A 191 -22.31 -0.66 -8.85
CA ASP A 191 -22.02 -1.73 -7.88
C ASP A 191 -23.15 -1.95 -6.87
N ILE A 192 -24.02 -0.94 -6.65
CA ILE A 192 -25.11 -0.98 -5.67
C ILE A 192 -26.43 -1.56 -6.25
N LYS A 193 -26.48 -1.78 -7.55
CA LYS A 193 -27.65 -2.38 -8.24
C LYS A 193 -27.55 -3.89 -8.29
#